data_a43fbdc2429c336aacd1f69ae973eba5
#
_entry.id   a43fbdc2429c336aacd1f69ae973eba5
#
_cell.length_a   1.000
_cell.length_b   1.000
_cell.length_c   1.000
_cell.angle_alpha   90.00
_cell.angle_beta   90.00
_cell.angle_gamma   90.00
#
_symmetry.space_group_name_H-M   'P 1'
#
loop_
_entity.id
_entity.type
_entity.pdbx_description
1 polymer ?
#
loop_
_entity_poly.entity_id
_entity_poly.type
_entity_poly.pdbx_seq_one_letter_code
_entity_poly.pdbx_strand_id
1 'polypeptide(L)'
;YGLNPSGRELELPCEIKPAFTLESELVSVRLLEPGTGIGYGKTYTVDEPQWIGTVPLGYADGWLRRMQGFKVLINGEYCQNVGRVCMDQFMVRLPYEMEKGTKVTLIGENGGKRITAQDVADYADTIHYEILCSVSERVPREFIKKY
;
A
#
# COMPACT_ATOMS: atom_id res chain seq x y z
N TYR A 1 8.82 14.61 -9.57
CA TYR A 1 8.28 13.25 -9.43
C TYR A 1 7.23 12.90 -10.49
N GLY A 2 6.95 13.76 -11.48
CA GLY A 2 5.98 13.49 -12.53
C GLY A 2 4.53 13.46 -12.03
N LEU A 3 4.18 14.38 -11.14
CA LEU A 3 2.85 14.53 -10.59
C LEU A 3 2.14 15.73 -11.20
N ASN A 4 0.85 15.59 -11.45
CA ASN A 4 0.03 16.73 -11.86
C ASN A 4 -0.13 17.71 -10.68
N PRO A 5 0.37 18.96 -10.77
CA PRO A 5 0.29 19.92 -9.68
C PRO A 5 -1.16 20.25 -9.25
N SER A 6 -2.11 20.11 -10.16
CA SER A 6 -3.54 20.35 -9.90
C SER A 6 -4.28 19.10 -9.39
N GLY A 7 -3.56 18.01 -9.13
CA GLY A 7 -4.19 16.75 -8.76
C GLY A 7 -5.11 16.23 -9.86
N ARG A 8 -6.43 16.19 -9.59
CA ARG A 8 -7.46 15.80 -10.56
C ARG A 8 -8.26 16.97 -11.14
N GLU A 9 -7.98 18.19 -10.69
CA GLU A 9 -8.81 19.35 -11.05
C GLU A 9 -8.63 19.81 -12.50
N LEU A 10 -7.42 19.71 -13.02
CA LEU A 10 -7.09 20.12 -14.38
C LEU A 10 -6.29 19.04 -15.12
N GLU A 11 -6.63 18.85 -16.39
CA GLU A 11 -5.79 18.06 -17.28
C GLU A 11 -4.56 18.88 -17.71
N LEU A 12 -3.43 18.20 -17.76
CA LEU A 12 -2.18 18.82 -18.23
C LEU A 12 -2.13 18.80 -19.78
N PRO A 13 -1.51 19.82 -20.39
CA PRO A 13 -1.36 19.88 -21.85
C PRO A 13 -0.34 18.85 -22.38
N CYS A 14 0.34 18.15 -21.49
CA CYS A 14 1.32 17.11 -21.82
C CYS A 14 1.24 15.94 -20.84
N GLU A 15 1.63 14.77 -21.30
CA GLU A 15 1.73 13.59 -20.46
C GLU A 15 2.93 13.70 -19.52
N ILE A 16 2.69 13.63 -18.23
CA ILE A 16 3.71 13.51 -17.19
C ILE A 16 3.69 12.07 -16.65
N LYS A 17 4.85 11.41 -16.67
CA LYS A 17 4.97 10.04 -16.15
C LYS A 17 5.46 10.08 -14.71
N PRO A 18 4.75 9.40 -13.79
CA PRO A 18 5.20 9.26 -12.42
C PRO A 18 6.58 8.60 -12.34
N ALA A 19 7.47 9.19 -11.54
CA ALA A 19 8.83 8.70 -11.34
C ALA A 19 9.05 8.08 -9.95
N PHE A 20 7.97 7.85 -9.21
CA PHE A 20 8.02 7.32 -7.86
C PHE A 20 7.20 6.03 -7.74
N THR A 21 7.82 5.01 -7.17
CA THR A 21 7.19 3.73 -6.83
C THR A 21 7.49 3.41 -5.38
N LEU A 22 6.50 2.97 -4.61
CA LEU A 22 6.65 2.48 -3.24
C LEU A 22 6.28 1.00 -3.20
N GLU A 23 7.27 0.18 -2.88
CA GLU A 23 7.14 -1.28 -2.85
C GLU A 23 7.60 -1.85 -1.51
N SER A 24 7.08 -3.02 -1.18
CA SER A 24 7.50 -3.84 -0.04
C SER A 24 7.36 -5.31 -0.42
N GLU A 25 7.38 -6.20 0.56
CA GLU A 25 7.17 -7.63 0.36
C GLU A 25 6.39 -8.25 1.51
N LEU A 26 5.78 -9.40 1.28
CA LEU A 26 5.15 -10.18 2.34
C LEU A 26 6.23 -10.84 3.20
N VAL A 27 6.23 -10.57 4.50
CA VAL A 27 7.15 -11.19 5.47
C VAL A 27 6.51 -12.33 6.26
N SER A 28 5.19 -12.42 6.24
CA SER A 28 4.42 -13.49 6.85
C SER A 28 3.15 -13.73 6.06
N VAL A 29 2.77 -14.98 5.89
CA VAL A 29 1.50 -15.40 5.28
C VAL A 29 0.90 -16.49 6.14
N ARG A 30 -0.34 -16.32 6.61
CA ARG A 30 -1.01 -17.25 7.51
C ARG A 30 -2.47 -17.42 7.13
N LEU A 31 -2.97 -18.63 7.25
CA LEU A 31 -4.40 -18.91 7.24
C LEU A 31 -4.95 -18.68 8.65
N LEU A 32 -5.87 -17.74 8.81
CA LEU A 32 -6.51 -17.43 10.08
C LEU A 32 -7.93 -17.98 10.12
N GLU A 33 -8.28 -18.57 11.27
CA GLU A 33 -9.59 -19.14 11.53
C GLU A 33 -10.62 -18.07 11.96
N PRO A 34 -11.92 -18.32 11.75
CA PRO A 34 -12.97 -17.41 12.20
C PRO A 34 -12.86 -17.05 13.68
N GLY A 35 -13.13 -15.79 14.00
CA GLY A 35 -13.00 -15.27 15.36
C GLY A 35 -11.62 -14.69 15.69
N THR A 36 -10.62 -14.87 14.82
CA THR A 36 -9.29 -14.27 15.00
C THR A 36 -9.33 -12.77 14.77
N GLY A 37 -8.87 -11.99 15.75
CA GLY A 37 -8.76 -10.55 15.64
C GLY A 37 -7.42 -10.13 15.01
N ILE A 38 -7.44 -9.06 14.21
CA ILE A 38 -6.27 -8.52 13.52
C ILE A 38 -6.03 -7.07 13.98
N GLY A 39 -4.76 -6.77 14.21
CA GLY A 39 -4.29 -5.43 14.58
C GLY A 39 -4.62 -5.03 16.02
N TYR A 40 -4.17 -3.83 16.39
CA TYR A 40 -4.45 -3.25 17.69
C TYR A 40 -5.96 -3.03 17.91
N GLY A 41 -6.45 -3.45 19.07
CA GLY A 41 -7.85 -3.32 19.43
C GLY A 41 -8.78 -4.27 18.66
N LYS A 42 -8.22 -5.23 17.93
CA LYS A 42 -8.98 -6.22 17.14
C LYS A 42 -10.11 -5.58 16.32
N THR A 43 -9.78 -4.49 15.62
CA THR A 43 -10.75 -3.73 14.82
C THR A 43 -11.26 -4.49 13.59
N TYR A 44 -10.58 -5.54 13.22
CA TYR A 44 -11.00 -6.48 12.19
C TYR A 44 -11.03 -7.89 12.79
N THR A 45 -12.13 -8.61 12.56
CA THR A 45 -12.28 -10.00 12.98
C THR A 45 -12.52 -10.85 11.74
N VAL A 46 -11.80 -11.95 11.64
CA VAL A 46 -11.99 -12.94 10.57
C VAL A 46 -13.31 -13.65 10.76
N ASP A 47 -14.19 -13.65 9.77
CA ASP A 47 -15.53 -14.27 9.78
C ASP A 47 -15.55 -15.65 9.09
N GLU A 48 -14.61 -15.88 8.20
CA GLU A 48 -14.37 -17.16 7.52
C GLU A 48 -12.87 -17.40 7.42
N PRO A 49 -12.38 -18.64 7.15
CA PRO A 49 -10.94 -18.86 6.98
C PRO A 49 -10.36 -17.93 5.92
N GLN A 50 -9.34 -17.15 6.28
CA GLN A 50 -8.75 -16.15 5.41
C GLN A 50 -7.22 -16.22 5.42
N TRP A 51 -6.63 -16.08 4.26
CA TRP A 51 -5.21 -15.83 4.13
C TRP A 51 -4.89 -14.38 4.44
N ILE A 52 -3.98 -14.18 5.40
CA ILE A 52 -3.54 -12.85 5.83
C ILE A 52 -2.05 -12.73 5.64
N GLY A 53 -1.65 -11.69 4.91
CA GLY A 53 -0.26 -11.31 4.72
C GLY A 53 0.14 -10.17 5.64
N THR A 54 1.39 -10.15 6.07
CA THR A 54 2.00 -9.05 6.81
C THR A 54 2.98 -8.32 5.92
N VAL A 55 2.82 -7.01 5.82
CA VAL A 55 3.71 -6.09 5.08
C VAL A 55 4.51 -5.29 6.10
N PRO A 56 5.86 -5.32 6.06
CA PRO A 56 6.72 -4.68 7.06
C PRO A 56 6.90 -3.18 6.78
N LEU A 57 5.82 -2.47 6.71
CA LEU A 57 5.77 -1.03 6.44
C LEU A 57 4.59 -0.44 7.19
N GLY A 58 4.81 0.60 7.95
CA GLY A 58 3.80 1.22 8.79
C GLY A 58 3.91 2.74 8.83
N TYR A 59 3.25 3.37 9.82
CA TYR A 59 3.19 4.83 9.85
C TYR A 59 4.55 5.49 10.16
N ALA A 60 5.50 4.80 10.78
CA ALA A 60 6.85 5.31 10.96
C ALA A 60 7.64 5.39 9.64
N ASP A 61 7.22 4.64 8.63
CA ASP A 61 7.79 4.64 7.30
C ASP A 61 7.10 5.63 6.36
N GLY A 62 5.92 6.12 6.74
CA GLY A 62 5.11 7.03 5.95
C GLY A 62 3.80 6.43 5.41
N TRP A 63 3.47 5.19 5.76
CA TRP A 63 2.16 4.61 5.44
C TRP A 63 1.17 4.95 6.54
N LEU A 64 0.36 5.97 6.29
CA LEU A 64 -0.47 6.61 7.30
C LEU A 64 -1.51 5.65 7.93
N ARG A 65 -1.84 5.87 9.19
CA ARG A 65 -2.92 5.12 9.88
C ARG A 65 -4.27 5.21 9.16
N ARG A 66 -4.51 6.30 8.44
CA ARG A 66 -5.70 6.51 7.61
C ARG A 66 -5.82 5.52 6.45
N MET A 67 -4.74 4.81 6.10
CA MET A 67 -4.74 3.83 5.01
C MET A 67 -5.41 2.51 5.37
N GLN A 68 -5.91 2.35 6.59
CA GLN A 68 -6.76 1.21 6.95
C GLN A 68 -7.93 1.08 5.97
N GLY A 69 -8.11 -0.10 5.40
CA GLY A 69 -9.14 -0.37 4.39
C GLY A 69 -8.73 -0.09 2.94
N PHE A 70 -7.60 0.60 2.71
CA PHE A 70 -7.07 0.81 1.38
C PHE A 70 -6.58 -0.49 0.75
N LYS A 71 -6.60 -0.58 -0.57
CA LYS A 71 -6.19 -1.77 -1.30
C LYS A 71 -4.81 -1.55 -1.95
N VAL A 72 -3.87 -2.42 -1.64
CA VAL A 72 -2.55 -2.50 -2.27
C VAL A 72 -2.54 -3.58 -3.34
N LEU A 73 -1.54 -3.60 -4.23
CA LEU A 73 -1.42 -4.59 -5.30
C LEU A 73 -0.40 -5.66 -4.95
N ILE A 74 -0.82 -6.92 -5.09
CA ILE A 74 0.03 -8.10 -4.90
C ILE A 74 -0.37 -9.14 -5.98
N ASN A 75 0.58 -9.61 -6.77
CA ASN A 75 0.32 -10.52 -7.91
C ASN A 75 -0.79 -10.02 -8.86
N GLY A 76 -0.88 -8.71 -9.09
CA GLY A 76 -1.91 -8.12 -9.92
C GLY A 76 -3.31 -8.09 -9.28
N GLU A 77 -3.43 -8.46 -8.00
CA GLU A 77 -4.69 -8.46 -7.24
C GLU A 77 -4.72 -7.32 -6.24
N TYR A 78 -5.90 -6.68 -6.09
CA TYR A 78 -6.13 -5.71 -5.03
C TYR A 78 -6.36 -6.43 -3.70
N CYS A 79 -5.47 -6.19 -2.74
CA CYS A 79 -5.52 -6.79 -1.41
C CYS A 79 -5.78 -5.70 -0.37
N GLN A 80 -6.87 -5.85 0.37
CA GLN A 80 -7.31 -4.85 1.33
C GLN A 80 -6.47 -4.88 2.61
N ASN A 81 -6.04 -3.71 3.08
CA ASN A 81 -5.48 -3.54 4.42
C ASN A 81 -6.58 -3.79 5.46
N VAL A 82 -6.42 -4.81 6.27
CA VAL A 82 -7.35 -5.20 7.33
C VAL A 82 -6.76 -4.92 8.70
N GLY A 83 -7.59 -4.41 9.60
CA GLY A 83 -7.12 -3.93 10.89
C GLY A 83 -6.34 -2.61 10.79
N ARG A 84 -5.89 -2.10 11.92
CA ARG A 84 -5.17 -0.82 11.99
C ARG A 84 -3.76 -0.93 11.43
N VAL A 85 -3.30 0.11 10.76
CA VAL A 85 -1.89 0.27 10.42
C VAL A 85 -1.10 0.49 11.70
N CYS A 86 -0.07 -0.34 11.92
CA CYS A 86 0.83 -0.25 13.06
C CYS A 86 2.03 0.65 12.74
N MET A 87 2.91 0.85 13.72
CA MET A 87 4.12 1.65 13.55
C MET A 87 5.01 1.11 12.41
N ASP A 88 5.21 -0.20 12.37
CA ASP A 88 6.19 -0.86 11.52
C ASP A 88 5.60 -1.89 10.54
N GLN A 89 4.28 -2.09 10.56
CA GLN A 89 3.63 -3.10 9.72
C GLN A 89 2.14 -2.83 9.53
N PHE A 90 1.58 -3.45 8.50
CA PHE A 90 0.14 -3.60 8.33
C PHE A 90 -0.18 -4.98 7.73
N MET A 91 -1.43 -5.41 7.90
CA MET A 91 -1.91 -6.69 7.40
C MET A 91 -2.82 -6.49 6.20
N VAL A 92 -2.79 -7.46 5.30
CA VAL A 92 -3.63 -7.50 4.10
C VAL A 92 -4.37 -8.82 4.00
N ARG A 93 -5.62 -8.76 3.54
CA ARG A 93 -6.39 -9.93 3.17
C ARG A 93 -5.95 -10.39 1.78
N LEU A 94 -5.52 -11.65 1.68
CA LEU A 94 -5.08 -12.27 0.44
C LEU A 94 -6.21 -13.11 -0.16
N PRO A 95 -6.40 -13.10 -1.49
CA PRO A 95 -7.42 -13.92 -2.15
C PRO A 95 -7.10 -15.42 -2.13
N TYR A 96 -5.83 -15.77 -1.97
CA TYR A 96 -5.31 -17.14 -1.90
C TYR A 96 -3.96 -17.14 -1.17
N GLU A 97 -3.42 -18.32 -0.89
CA GLU A 97 -2.07 -18.45 -0.34
C GLU A 97 -1.03 -17.87 -1.28
N MET A 98 -0.21 -16.96 -0.76
CA MET A 98 0.92 -16.39 -1.48
C MET A 98 2.22 -16.72 -0.74
N GLU A 99 3.32 -16.79 -1.47
CA GLU A 99 4.61 -17.03 -0.88
C GLU A 99 5.13 -15.81 -0.10
N LYS A 100 5.83 -16.09 1.00
CA LYS A 100 6.64 -15.10 1.69
C LYS A 100 7.69 -14.54 0.72
N GLY A 101 7.89 -13.22 0.73
CA GLY A 101 8.75 -12.52 -0.22
C GLY A 101 8.04 -12.01 -1.47
N THR A 102 6.75 -12.31 -1.66
CA THR A 102 5.96 -11.78 -2.77
C THR A 102 5.91 -10.26 -2.69
N LYS A 103 6.16 -9.59 -3.83
CA LYS A 103 6.16 -8.12 -3.93
C LYS A 103 4.79 -7.53 -3.64
N VAL A 104 4.79 -6.50 -2.81
CA VAL A 104 3.64 -5.65 -2.50
C VAL A 104 3.87 -4.28 -3.08
N THR A 105 2.97 -3.80 -3.93
CA THR A 105 3.03 -2.46 -4.52
C THR A 105 2.02 -1.55 -3.85
N LEU A 106 2.49 -0.52 -3.17
CA LEU A 106 1.66 0.48 -2.49
C LEU A 106 1.39 1.69 -3.40
N ILE A 107 2.41 2.11 -4.15
CA ILE A 107 2.33 3.11 -5.22
C ILE A 107 3.13 2.57 -6.40
N GLY A 108 2.52 2.46 -7.57
CA GLY A 108 3.16 1.96 -8.78
C GLY A 108 2.30 0.96 -9.55
N GLU A 109 2.93 0.23 -10.43
CA GLU A 109 2.29 -0.76 -11.29
C GLU A 109 2.60 -2.18 -10.84
N ASN A 110 1.60 -3.05 -10.90
CA ASN A 110 1.73 -4.46 -10.59
C ASN A 110 0.64 -5.25 -11.34
N GLY A 111 1.05 -6.20 -12.18
CA GLY A 111 0.13 -7.07 -12.91
C GLY A 111 -0.84 -6.33 -13.85
N GLY A 112 -0.39 -5.25 -14.48
CA GLY A 112 -1.21 -4.43 -15.39
C GLY A 112 -2.16 -3.45 -14.70
N LYS A 113 -2.14 -3.38 -13.38
CA LYS A 113 -2.91 -2.44 -12.56
C LYS A 113 -1.98 -1.40 -11.94
N ARG A 114 -2.53 -0.25 -11.56
CA ARG A 114 -1.76 0.86 -11.02
C ARG A 114 -2.42 1.46 -9.80
N ILE A 115 -1.59 1.85 -8.82
CA ILE A 115 -1.94 2.74 -7.72
C ILE A 115 -1.08 3.99 -7.84
N THR A 116 -1.71 5.15 -7.94
CA THR A 116 -1.00 6.43 -8.02
C THR A 116 -0.84 7.06 -6.63
N ALA A 117 0.12 7.99 -6.50
CA ALA A 117 0.22 8.82 -5.30
C ALA A 117 -1.07 9.63 -5.06
N GLN A 118 -1.77 10.01 -6.14
CA GLN A 118 -3.05 10.70 -6.06
C GLN A 118 -4.15 9.79 -5.48
N ASP A 119 -4.19 8.50 -5.85
CA ASP A 119 -5.15 7.54 -5.29
C ASP A 119 -4.96 7.40 -3.78
N VAL A 120 -3.72 7.32 -3.32
CA VAL A 120 -3.38 7.27 -1.89
C VAL A 120 -3.78 8.57 -1.19
N ALA A 121 -3.50 9.72 -1.79
CA ALA A 121 -3.85 11.03 -1.25
C ALA A 121 -5.37 11.22 -1.13
N ASP A 122 -6.12 10.83 -2.15
CA ASP A 122 -7.59 10.90 -2.14
C ASP A 122 -8.17 10.07 -1.00
N TYR A 123 -7.68 8.85 -0.82
CA TYR A 123 -8.13 7.98 0.26
C TYR A 123 -7.75 8.52 1.64
N ALA A 124 -6.55 9.08 1.78
CA ALA A 124 -6.06 9.64 3.04
C ALA A 124 -6.60 11.05 3.34
N ASP A 125 -7.42 11.62 2.45
CA ASP A 125 -7.96 12.98 2.56
C ASP A 125 -6.84 14.04 2.67
N THR A 126 -5.91 13.99 1.72
CA THR A 126 -4.77 14.91 1.62
C THR A 126 -4.37 15.10 0.16
N ILE A 127 -3.21 15.70 -0.08
CA ILE A 127 -2.63 15.91 -1.40
C ILE A 127 -1.44 14.98 -1.66
N HIS A 128 -1.17 14.68 -2.92
CA HIS A 128 -0.09 13.75 -3.30
C HIS A 128 1.30 14.21 -2.83
N TYR A 129 1.54 15.53 -2.70
CA TYR A 129 2.80 16.04 -2.18
C TYR A 129 3.06 15.60 -0.74
N GLU A 130 2.03 15.63 0.12
CA GLU A 130 2.14 15.17 1.50
C GLU A 130 2.43 13.67 1.55
N ILE A 131 1.80 12.88 0.69
CA ILE A 131 2.06 11.43 0.61
C ILE A 131 3.53 11.16 0.31
N LEU A 132 4.11 11.83 -0.69
CA LEU A 132 5.53 11.63 -1.04
C LEU A 132 6.48 12.13 0.05
N CYS A 133 6.18 13.28 0.65
CA CYS A 133 6.98 13.84 1.74
C CYS A 133 6.90 13.00 3.03
N SER A 134 5.83 12.23 3.22
CA SER A 134 5.63 11.38 4.39
C SER A 134 6.53 10.15 4.39
N VAL A 135 7.01 9.71 3.22
CA VAL A 135 7.91 8.55 3.13
C VAL A 135 9.24 8.89 3.80
N SER A 136 9.50 8.25 4.94
CA SER A 136 10.63 8.55 5.80
C SER A 136 11.96 8.01 5.26
N GLU A 137 13.06 8.46 5.87
CA GLU A 137 14.42 8.00 5.55
C GLU A 137 14.66 6.52 5.92
N ARG A 138 13.75 5.90 6.68
CA ARG A 138 13.76 4.47 6.97
C ARG A 138 13.56 3.61 5.71
N VAL A 139 12.90 4.16 4.70
CA VAL A 139 12.65 3.48 3.43
C VAL A 139 13.83 3.75 2.48
N PRO A 140 14.59 2.72 2.08
CA PRO A 140 15.67 2.88 1.12
C PRO A 140 15.19 3.44 -0.22
N ARG A 141 16.00 4.29 -0.86
CA ARG A 141 15.74 4.82 -2.20
C ARG A 141 16.67 4.17 -3.21
N GLU A 142 16.09 3.61 -4.25
CA GLU A 142 16.82 3.09 -5.39
C GLU A 142 16.52 3.94 -6.63
N PHE A 143 17.56 4.45 -7.27
CA PHE A 143 17.42 5.24 -8.50
C PHE A 143 17.58 4.31 -9.71
N ILE A 144 16.47 4.07 -10.40
CA ILE A 144 16.43 3.20 -11.59
C ILE A 144 16.49 4.09 -12.83
N LYS A 145 17.57 3.97 -13.60
CA LYS A 145 17.64 4.61 -14.92
C LYS A 145 16.96 3.70 -15.93
N LYS A 146 15.84 4.15 -16.49
CA LYS A 146 15.27 3.55 -17.70
C LYS A 146 15.80 4.33 -18.89
N TYR A 147 16.58 3.67 -19.73
CA TYR A 147 17.01 4.22 -21.02
C TYR A 147 15.95 4.02 -22.09
#